data_1b1a51f2fa232aca474366f592a676fe
#
_entry.id   1b1a51f2fa232aca474366f592a676fe
#
_cell.length_a   1.000
_cell.length_b   1.000
_cell.length_c   1.000
_cell.angle_alpha   90.00
_cell.angle_beta   90.00
_cell.angle_gamma   90.00
#
_symmetry.space_group_name_H-M   'P 1'
#
loop_
_entity.id
_entity.type
_entity.pdbx_description
1 polymer ?
#
loop_
_entity_poly.entity_id
_entity_poly.type
_entity_poly.pdbx_seq_one_letter_code
_entity_poly.pdbx_strand_id
1 'polypeptide(L)'
;MNRRMFLGGMGAAAAVGLAGDAKAAAPASDEGLHVRFLGSGSACWEKEPRTSKIFRRYSSALIDGRFLIDYTWMAEDMLPEGCRPDTVIYTHSHGDHYDPRAAVKLGVKHVYLQRGWVADAKRDFAAAVEKVGGVVPEIHPLDVCVPFNLGGYEILPLPGNHWTGKPHEQALIYKVTKRCRDGAVRLLYATDTSGLMSTVFFHGCRKDAPLTAVIMESTGNPVQKFGGMNISHSTASTVNDIFTTYLKPGKGHYMPNPGQPVYLTHIGYYEWGQRTFDEQLPAGLKLAHDGLEVLFRPSGA
;
A
#
# COMPACT_ATOMS: atom_id res chain seq x y z
N MET A 1 -5.10 32.13 44.08
CA MET A 1 -5.13 30.90 43.30
C MET A 1 -4.35 31.12 42.00
N ASN A 2 -3.08 30.70 41.96
CA ASN A 2 -2.18 30.93 40.82
C ASN A 2 -2.23 29.71 39.89
N ARG A 3 -2.71 29.90 38.66
CA ARG A 3 -2.56 28.93 37.57
C ARG A 3 -1.16 29.04 36.95
N ARG A 4 -0.29 28.07 37.20
CA ARG A 4 0.97 27.93 36.47
C ARG A 4 0.71 27.27 35.11
N MET A 5 1.02 28.00 34.03
CA MET A 5 1.15 27.46 32.68
C MET A 5 2.38 26.55 32.61
N PHE A 6 2.17 25.31 32.17
CA PHE A 6 3.24 24.42 31.73
C PHE A 6 3.47 24.65 30.23
N LEU A 7 4.55 25.30 29.88
CA LEU A 7 5.09 25.34 28.53
C LEU A 7 6.01 24.12 28.40
N GLY A 8 5.51 23.07 27.74
CA GLY A 8 6.32 21.91 27.34
C GLY A 8 7.07 22.22 26.04
N GLY A 9 8.40 22.19 26.09
CA GLY A 9 9.24 22.41 24.92
C GLY A 9 9.09 21.29 23.90
N MET A 10 8.83 21.69 22.66
CA MET A 10 8.90 20.79 21.49
C MET A 10 10.39 20.58 21.13
N GLY A 11 10.91 19.40 21.45
CA GLY A 11 12.22 18.96 20.95
C GLY A 11 12.14 18.71 19.45
N ALA A 12 12.92 19.45 18.67
CA ALA A 12 13.14 19.18 17.25
C ALA A 12 13.96 17.90 17.11
N ALA A 13 13.34 16.84 16.60
CA ALA A 13 14.05 15.64 16.20
C ALA A 13 14.81 15.93 14.89
N ALA A 14 16.13 15.91 14.96
CA ALA A 14 16.99 16.02 13.78
C ALA A 14 16.84 14.76 12.93
N ALA A 15 16.37 14.91 11.69
CA ALA A 15 16.36 13.86 10.70
C ALA A 15 17.80 13.57 10.26
N VAL A 16 18.35 12.43 10.67
CA VAL A 16 19.62 11.92 10.14
C VAL A 16 19.34 11.31 8.77
N GLY A 17 19.71 12.03 7.72
CA GLY A 17 19.67 11.55 6.35
C GLY A 17 20.80 10.54 6.11
N LEU A 18 20.46 9.27 5.95
CA LEU A 18 21.36 8.26 5.39
C LEU A 18 21.10 8.18 3.88
N ALA A 19 21.91 8.88 3.10
CA ALA A 19 21.96 8.76 1.66
C ALA A 19 22.78 7.53 1.31
N GLY A 20 22.12 6.44 0.94
CA GLY A 20 22.75 5.31 0.26
C GLY A 20 22.52 5.47 -1.26
N ASP A 21 23.61 5.55 -2.04
CA ASP A 21 23.55 5.62 -3.51
C ASP A 21 23.01 4.30 -4.10
N ALA A 22 21.71 4.20 -4.30
CA ALA A 22 21.12 3.12 -5.08
C ALA A 22 21.27 3.44 -6.56
N LYS A 23 21.92 2.56 -7.30
CA LYS A 23 22.14 2.63 -8.75
C LYS A 23 20.79 2.74 -9.47
N ALA A 24 20.60 3.81 -10.21
CA ALA A 24 19.33 4.24 -10.77
C ALA A 24 18.70 3.19 -11.71
N ALA A 25 17.52 2.71 -11.35
CA ALA A 25 16.52 2.25 -12.31
C ALA A 25 16.14 3.41 -13.25
N ALA A 26 15.60 3.11 -14.44
CA ALA A 26 15.22 4.12 -15.44
C ALA A 26 14.52 5.33 -14.79
N PRO A 27 14.78 6.56 -15.27
CA PRO A 27 14.24 7.74 -14.63
C PRO A 27 12.72 7.63 -14.54
N ALA A 28 12.20 7.77 -13.33
CA ALA A 28 10.77 7.83 -13.12
C ALA A 28 10.20 8.96 -13.98
N SER A 29 9.14 8.68 -14.75
CA SER A 29 8.48 9.68 -15.57
C SER A 29 8.14 10.92 -14.75
N ASP A 30 8.52 12.10 -15.21
CA ASP A 30 8.17 13.38 -14.59
C ASP A 30 6.65 13.71 -14.69
N GLU A 31 5.90 12.90 -15.44
CA GLU A 31 4.49 13.11 -15.73
C GLU A 31 3.53 12.61 -14.67
N GLY A 32 3.98 11.68 -13.81
CA GLY A 32 3.11 11.06 -12.83
C GLY A 32 3.77 9.93 -12.04
N LEU A 33 2.97 9.21 -11.27
CA LEU A 33 3.34 8.03 -10.51
C LEU A 33 2.83 6.78 -11.22
N HIS A 34 3.73 5.95 -11.71
CA HIS A 34 3.36 4.70 -12.35
C HIS A 34 3.22 3.58 -11.32
N VAL A 35 2.11 2.87 -11.38
CA VAL A 35 1.84 1.70 -10.53
C VAL A 35 1.52 0.51 -11.42
N ARG A 36 2.25 -0.58 -11.24
CA ARG A 36 1.94 -1.88 -11.81
C ARG A 36 1.46 -2.82 -10.71
N PHE A 37 0.25 -3.35 -10.86
CA PHE A 37 -0.29 -4.38 -9.97
C PHE A 37 0.35 -5.73 -10.33
N LEU A 38 1.25 -6.25 -9.49
CA LEU A 38 1.82 -7.58 -9.67
C LEU A 38 0.84 -8.65 -9.22
N GLY A 39 -0.05 -8.31 -8.31
CA GLY A 39 -1.15 -9.11 -7.84
C GLY A 39 -2.27 -8.24 -7.28
N SER A 40 -3.49 -8.75 -7.31
CA SER A 40 -4.69 -8.01 -6.93
C SER A 40 -5.66 -8.80 -6.05
N GLY A 41 -5.30 -10.02 -5.65
CA GLY A 41 -6.10 -10.91 -4.82
C GLY A 41 -5.66 -10.93 -3.36
N SER A 42 -6.54 -11.43 -2.49
CA SER A 42 -6.27 -11.75 -1.08
C SER A 42 -5.73 -13.18 -0.92
N ALA A 43 -5.46 -13.63 0.32
CA ALA A 43 -4.98 -14.98 0.62
C ALA A 43 -5.85 -16.14 0.08
N CYS A 44 -7.12 -15.90 -0.18
CA CYS A 44 -8.08 -16.96 -0.52
C CYS A 44 -7.87 -17.58 -1.91
N TRP A 45 -7.09 -16.98 -2.79
CA TRP A 45 -6.91 -17.39 -4.19
C TRP A 45 -5.97 -18.56 -4.40
N GLU A 46 -5.26 -19.01 -3.38
CA GLU A 46 -4.38 -20.20 -3.47
C GLU A 46 -5.08 -21.48 -3.96
N LYS A 47 -6.39 -21.57 -3.69
CA LYS A 47 -7.20 -22.74 -4.07
C LYS A 47 -7.63 -22.73 -5.53
N GLU A 48 -7.53 -21.58 -6.20
CA GLU A 48 -7.90 -21.44 -7.60
C GLU A 48 -6.71 -21.81 -8.48
N PRO A 49 -6.91 -22.64 -9.53
CA PRO A 49 -5.84 -22.95 -10.47
C PRO A 49 -5.28 -21.69 -11.13
N ARG A 50 -3.95 -21.56 -11.22
CA ARG A 50 -3.29 -20.43 -11.89
C ARG A 50 -3.69 -20.27 -13.37
N THR A 51 -4.18 -21.32 -13.99
CA THR A 51 -4.69 -21.32 -15.36
C THR A 51 -6.12 -20.78 -15.49
N SER A 52 -6.79 -20.58 -14.38
CA SER A 52 -8.14 -20.00 -14.35
C SER A 52 -8.13 -18.54 -14.78
N LYS A 53 -9.13 -18.14 -15.58
CA LYS A 53 -9.31 -16.75 -16.03
C LYS A 53 -9.63 -15.77 -14.88
N ILE A 54 -10.10 -16.31 -13.75
CA ILE A 54 -10.44 -15.51 -12.57
C ILE A 54 -9.33 -15.50 -11.51
N PHE A 55 -8.28 -16.32 -11.70
CA PHE A 55 -7.17 -16.39 -10.75
C PHE A 55 -6.55 -15.02 -10.50
N ARG A 56 -6.22 -14.74 -9.25
CA ARG A 56 -5.52 -13.53 -8.82
C ARG A 56 -4.34 -13.88 -7.93
N ARG A 57 -3.23 -13.23 -8.17
CA ARG A 57 -2.05 -13.30 -7.30
C ARG A 57 -2.28 -12.45 -6.05
N TYR A 58 -1.57 -12.75 -4.99
CA TYR A 58 -1.57 -11.93 -3.78
C TYR A 58 -1.24 -10.47 -4.07
N SER A 59 -1.91 -9.58 -3.38
CA SER A 59 -1.76 -8.13 -3.57
C SER A 59 -0.32 -7.69 -3.44
N SER A 60 0.18 -7.09 -4.50
CA SER A 60 1.53 -6.55 -4.59
C SER A 60 1.56 -5.46 -5.66
N ALA A 61 2.30 -4.39 -5.42
CA ALA A 61 2.44 -3.30 -6.36
C ALA A 61 3.91 -2.93 -6.57
N LEU A 62 4.27 -2.69 -7.84
CA LEU A 62 5.55 -2.12 -8.23
C LEU A 62 5.36 -0.63 -8.56
N ILE A 63 6.08 0.23 -7.87
CA ILE A 63 5.99 1.68 -7.98
C ILE A 63 7.15 2.20 -8.83
N ASP A 64 6.83 2.84 -9.94
CA ASP A 64 7.77 3.41 -10.92
C ASP A 64 8.92 2.46 -11.35
N GLY A 65 8.72 1.14 -11.25
CA GLY A 65 9.77 0.15 -11.48
C GLY A 65 10.90 0.14 -10.43
N ARG A 66 10.74 0.84 -9.31
CA ARG A 66 11.81 1.11 -8.33
C ARG A 66 11.69 0.36 -7.04
N PHE A 67 10.50 0.31 -6.45
CA PHE A 67 10.27 -0.36 -5.19
C PHE A 67 8.92 -1.07 -5.18
N LEU A 68 8.79 -2.02 -4.28
CA LEU A 68 7.59 -2.83 -4.09
C LEU A 68 6.82 -2.39 -2.85
N ILE A 69 5.50 -2.47 -2.91
CA ILE A 69 4.63 -2.52 -1.73
C ILE A 69 4.08 -3.92 -1.68
N ASP A 70 4.45 -4.64 -0.62
CA ASP A 70 4.24 -6.07 -0.42
C ASP A 70 4.84 -6.94 -1.56
N TYR A 71 5.36 -8.11 -1.20
CA TYR A 71 5.93 -9.00 -2.19
C TYR A 71 5.98 -10.44 -1.67
N THR A 72 5.48 -11.36 -2.48
CA THR A 72 5.47 -12.79 -2.21
C THR A 72 5.86 -13.59 -3.47
N TRP A 73 6.07 -14.88 -3.30
CA TRP A 73 6.36 -15.80 -4.39
C TRP A 73 5.30 -15.81 -5.50
N MET A 74 4.06 -15.42 -5.18
CA MET A 74 2.99 -15.35 -6.17
C MET A 74 3.20 -14.24 -7.21
N ALA A 75 3.94 -13.20 -6.89
CA ALA A 75 4.18 -12.05 -7.76
C ALA A 75 5.48 -12.17 -8.60
N GLU A 76 6.29 -13.23 -8.40
CA GLU A 76 7.61 -13.37 -9.03
C GLU A 76 7.55 -13.30 -10.57
N ASP A 77 6.56 -13.97 -11.19
CA ASP A 77 6.38 -14.03 -12.64
C ASP A 77 5.71 -12.77 -13.25
N MET A 78 5.34 -11.79 -12.43
CA MET A 78 4.69 -10.55 -12.87
C MET A 78 5.63 -9.36 -12.94
N LEU A 79 6.87 -9.50 -12.45
CA LEU A 79 7.88 -8.47 -12.60
C LEU A 79 8.22 -8.28 -14.07
N PRO A 80 8.33 -7.03 -14.57
CA PRO A 80 8.78 -6.77 -15.93
C PRO A 80 10.16 -7.38 -16.16
N GLU A 81 10.43 -7.81 -17.39
CA GLU A 81 11.73 -8.32 -17.77
C GLU A 81 12.85 -7.31 -17.45
N GLY A 82 13.90 -7.78 -16.81
CA GLY A 82 15.03 -6.94 -16.40
C GLY A 82 14.75 -6.06 -15.17
N CYS A 83 13.51 -5.95 -14.69
CA CYS A 83 13.19 -5.20 -13.50
C CYS A 83 13.64 -5.97 -12.24
N ARG A 84 14.47 -5.35 -11.41
CA ARG A 84 15.00 -5.94 -10.18
C ARG A 84 14.96 -4.87 -9.08
N PRO A 85 13.78 -4.58 -8.52
CA PRO A 85 13.67 -3.66 -7.40
C PRO A 85 14.44 -4.22 -6.20
N ASP A 86 15.28 -3.39 -5.60
CA ASP A 86 16.08 -3.77 -4.44
C ASP A 86 15.46 -3.35 -3.11
N THR A 87 14.26 -2.80 -3.17
CA THR A 87 13.56 -2.25 -2.00
C THR A 87 12.13 -2.77 -1.95
N VAL A 88 11.69 -3.21 -0.77
CA VAL A 88 10.30 -3.55 -0.48
C VAL A 88 9.82 -2.85 0.80
N ILE A 89 8.58 -2.35 0.76
CA ILE A 89 7.87 -1.79 1.90
C ILE A 89 6.72 -2.76 2.22
N TYR A 90 6.70 -3.35 3.42
CA TYR A 90 5.65 -4.28 3.82
C TYR A 90 4.56 -3.57 4.61
N THR A 91 3.31 -3.89 4.29
CA THR A 91 2.14 -3.40 5.03
C THR A 91 2.01 -4.11 6.38
N HIS A 92 2.16 -5.42 6.40
CA HIS A 92 2.08 -6.26 7.60
C HIS A 92 2.64 -7.68 7.35
N SER A 93 2.61 -8.54 8.37
CA SER A 93 3.29 -9.83 8.36
C SER A 93 2.46 -11.03 7.91
N HIS A 94 1.27 -10.86 7.35
CA HIS A 94 0.50 -11.99 6.80
C HIS A 94 1.18 -12.57 5.56
N GLY A 95 1.04 -13.88 5.38
CA GLY A 95 1.76 -14.63 4.35
C GLY A 95 1.37 -14.31 2.89
N ASP A 96 0.27 -13.62 2.67
CA ASP A 96 -0.14 -13.11 1.36
C ASP A 96 0.44 -11.71 1.05
N HIS A 97 1.14 -11.09 2.01
CA HIS A 97 1.85 -9.81 1.85
C HIS A 97 3.36 -9.97 2.03
N TYR A 98 3.79 -10.87 2.91
CA TYR A 98 5.15 -10.96 3.40
C TYR A 98 5.75 -12.35 3.13
N ASP A 99 6.78 -12.40 2.28
CA ASP A 99 7.56 -13.61 2.01
C ASP A 99 9.05 -13.29 1.96
N PRO A 100 9.78 -13.50 3.08
CA PRO A 100 11.23 -13.26 3.12
C PRO A 100 12.02 -14.06 2.10
N ARG A 101 11.60 -15.30 1.76
CA ARG A 101 12.31 -16.13 0.78
C ARG A 101 12.19 -15.57 -0.62
N ALA A 102 11.01 -15.12 -1.01
CA ALA A 102 10.81 -14.46 -2.29
C ALA A 102 11.63 -13.16 -2.40
N ALA A 103 11.63 -12.35 -1.34
CA ALA A 103 12.41 -11.11 -1.30
C ALA A 103 13.92 -11.36 -1.40
N VAL A 104 14.45 -12.36 -0.66
CA VAL A 104 15.87 -12.74 -0.73
C VAL A 104 16.25 -13.26 -2.12
N LYS A 105 15.43 -14.12 -2.73
CA LYS A 105 15.64 -14.60 -4.12
C LYS A 105 15.64 -13.47 -5.15
N LEU A 106 14.78 -12.47 -4.97
CA LEU A 106 14.75 -11.29 -5.85
C LEU A 106 16.03 -10.45 -5.72
N GLY A 107 16.73 -10.55 -4.60
CA GLY A 107 17.92 -9.76 -4.29
C GLY A 107 17.58 -8.42 -3.63
N VAL A 108 16.46 -8.36 -2.90
CA VAL A 108 16.08 -7.19 -2.09
C VAL A 108 17.18 -6.86 -1.09
N LYS A 109 17.55 -5.58 -1.03
CA LYS A 109 18.60 -5.06 -0.14
C LYS A 109 18.02 -4.28 1.03
N HIS A 110 16.88 -3.62 0.82
CA HIS A 110 16.26 -2.73 1.79
C HIS A 110 14.81 -3.16 2.03
N VAL A 111 14.49 -3.41 3.29
CA VAL A 111 13.15 -3.80 3.76
C VAL A 111 12.65 -2.77 4.73
N TYR A 112 11.49 -2.19 4.46
CA TYR A 112 10.82 -1.23 5.33
C TYR A 112 9.58 -1.87 5.92
N LEU A 113 9.42 -1.81 7.24
CA LEU A 113 8.28 -2.41 7.94
C LEU A 113 8.07 -1.75 9.31
N GLN A 114 6.86 -1.91 9.85
CA GLN A 114 6.49 -1.31 11.12
C GLN A 114 7.42 -1.79 12.25
N ARG A 115 7.86 -0.86 13.10
CA ARG A 115 8.89 -1.07 14.14
C ARG A 115 8.60 -2.26 15.06
N GLY A 116 7.35 -2.52 15.40
CA GLY A 116 6.98 -3.54 16.38
C GLY A 116 7.38 -4.96 15.97
N TRP A 117 7.42 -5.28 14.68
CA TRP A 117 7.77 -6.64 14.21
C TRP A 117 9.16 -6.79 13.59
N VAL A 118 10.03 -5.77 13.72
CA VAL A 118 11.41 -5.82 13.24
C VAL A 118 12.19 -7.03 13.77
N ALA A 119 12.00 -7.38 15.04
CA ALA A 119 12.69 -8.53 15.63
C ALA A 119 12.27 -9.86 14.98
N ASP A 120 10.99 -10.02 14.65
CA ASP A 120 10.48 -11.19 13.95
C ASP A 120 11.04 -11.23 12.53
N ALA A 121 10.96 -10.13 11.81
CA ALA A 121 11.46 -10.01 10.44
C ALA A 121 12.97 -10.34 10.35
N LYS A 122 13.78 -9.89 11.29
CA LYS A 122 15.22 -10.25 11.32
C LYS A 122 15.42 -11.76 11.41
N ARG A 123 14.65 -12.47 12.24
CA ARG A 123 14.72 -13.93 12.33
C ARG A 123 14.26 -14.61 11.05
N ASP A 124 13.15 -14.10 10.47
CA ASP A 124 12.55 -14.67 9.27
C ASP A 124 13.47 -14.50 8.05
N PHE A 125 14.11 -13.34 7.87
CA PHE A 125 15.08 -13.11 6.80
C PHE A 125 16.36 -13.91 7.00
N ALA A 126 16.86 -14.07 8.23
CA ALA A 126 17.99 -14.94 8.51
C ALA A 126 17.68 -16.40 8.12
N ALA A 127 16.53 -16.92 8.56
CA ALA A 127 16.07 -18.26 8.19
C ALA A 127 15.78 -18.42 6.68
N ALA A 128 15.36 -17.35 5.99
CA ALA A 128 15.20 -17.35 4.56
C ALA A 128 16.55 -17.52 3.84
N VAL A 129 17.56 -16.75 4.23
CA VAL A 129 18.92 -16.82 3.67
C VAL A 129 19.54 -18.21 3.89
N GLU A 130 19.35 -18.83 5.05
CA GLU A 130 19.79 -20.21 5.29
C GLU A 130 19.19 -21.22 4.31
N LYS A 131 17.93 -20.99 3.86
CA LYS A 131 17.21 -21.90 2.97
C LYS A 131 17.46 -21.66 1.48
N VAL A 132 17.60 -20.41 1.05
CA VAL A 132 17.66 -20.05 -0.37
C VAL A 132 18.97 -19.43 -0.79
N GLY A 133 19.89 -19.22 0.13
CA GLY A 133 21.13 -18.44 -0.10
C GLY A 133 20.86 -16.94 -0.19
N GLY A 134 21.88 -16.16 -0.49
CA GLY A 134 21.79 -14.71 -0.64
C GLY A 134 22.28 -13.94 0.57
N VAL A 135 21.79 -12.73 0.75
CA VAL A 135 22.20 -11.80 1.81
C VAL A 135 20.97 -11.33 2.58
N VAL A 136 21.09 -11.25 3.89
CA VAL A 136 20.02 -10.65 4.72
C VAL A 136 19.90 -9.17 4.39
N PRO A 137 18.71 -8.69 3.99
CA PRO A 137 18.51 -7.29 3.69
C PRO A 137 18.64 -6.40 4.92
N GLU A 138 18.97 -5.13 4.71
CA GLU A 138 18.88 -4.11 5.74
C GLU A 138 17.41 -3.84 6.08
N ILE A 139 17.06 -3.93 7.37
CA ILE A 139 15.69 -3.71 7.84
C ILE A 139 15.56 -2.33 8.47
N HIS A 140 14.71 -1.51 7.88
CA HIS A 140 14.42 -0.14 8.27
C HIS A 140 13.09 -0.07 9.04
N PRO A 141 13.11 0.22 10.35
CA PRO A 141 11.88 0.34 11.13
C PRO A 141 11.09 1.59 10.77
N LEU A 142 9.79 1.44 10.57
CA LEU A 142 8.85 2.51 10.35
C LEU A 142 8.04 2.83 11.60
N ASP A 143 7.83 4.12 11.85
CA ASP A 143 6.92 4.62 12.87
C ASP A 143 5.64 5.14 12.24
N VAL A 144 4.50 4.82 12.85
CA VAL A 144 3.18 5.27 12.38
C VAL A 144 3.11 6.79 12.37
N CYS A 145 2.59 7.37 11.28
CA CYS A 145 2.47 8.82 11.06
C CYS A 145 3.79 9.60 11.00
N VAL A 146 4.93 8.93 10.87
CA VAL A 146 6.24 9.57 10.67
C VAL A 146 6.67 9.37 9.22
N PRO A 147 6.70 10.43 8.39
CA PRO A 147 7.10 10.30 7.00
C PRO A 147 8.59 10.02 6.85
N PHE A 148 8.96 9.30 5.80
CA PHE A 148 10.36 9.11 5.39
C PHE A 148 10.52 9.30 3.88
N ASN A 149 11.75 9.53 3.44
CA ASN A 149 12.07 9.68 2.02
C ASN A 149 12.68 8.40 1.46
N LEU A 150 12.21 7.99 0.30
CA LEU A 150 12.72 6.86 -0.45
C LEU A 150 12.93 7.25 -1.91
N GLY A 151 14.17 7.50 -2.33
CA GLY A 151 14.52 7.71 -3.73
C GLY A 151 13.73 8.82 -4.44
N GLY A 152 13.36 9.90 -3.72
CA GLY A 152 12.59 11.03 -4.27
C GLY A 152 11.07 10.95 -4.00
N TYR A 153 10.63 9.92 -3.28
CA TYR A 153 9.25 9.79 -2.80
C TYR A 153 9.19 10.13 -1.30
N GLU A 154 8.19 10.88 -0.89
CA GLU A 154 7.81 10.98 0.52
C GLU A 154 6.77 9.88 0.80
N ILE A 155 7.10 8.98 1.72
CA ILE A 155 6.23 7.88 2.13
C ILE A 155 5.75 8.16 3.55
N LEU A 156 4.44 8.21 3.76
CA LEU A 156 3.83 8.36 5.08
C LEU A 156 3.15 7.05 5.47
N PRO A 157 3.72 6.29 6.44
CA PRO A 157 3.06 5.13 7.02
C PRO A 157 1.85 5.58 7.86
N LEU A 158 0.70 5.01 7.60
CA LEU A 158 -0.55 5.29 8.30
C LEU A 158 -1.09 4.00 8.92
N PRO A 159 -1.84 4.05 10.04
CA PRO A 159 -2.34 2.84 10.65
C PRO A 159 -3.47 2.23 9.80
N GLY A 160 -3.35 0.94 9.47
CA GLY A 160 -4.42 0.11 8.92
C GLY A 160 -5.30 -0.43 10.05
N ASN A 161 -6.61 -0.51 9.83
CA ASN A 161 -7.54 -1.15 10.76
C ASN A 161 -7.66 -2.64 10.45
N HIS A 162 -6.59 -3.37 10.79
CA HIS A 162 -6.45 -4.80 10.52
C HIS A 162 -5.69 -5.50 11.64
N TRP A 163 -6.16 -6.70 12.02
CA TRP A 163 -5.53 -7.52 13.04
C TRP A 163 -4.56 -8.51 12.42
N THR A 164 -3.28 -8.38 12.75
CA THR A 164 -2.19 -9.22 12.20
C THR A 164 -1.96 -10.51 12.99
N GLY A 165 -2.71 -10.74 14.05
CA GLY A 165 -2.46 -11.86 14.98
C GLY A 165 -1.34 -11.59 15.98
N LYS A 166 -0.63 -10.47 15.90
CA LYS A 166 0.50 -10.12 16.76
C LYS A 166 0.22 -8.81 17.50
N PRO A 167 0.22 -8.80 18.85
CA PRO A 167 -0.16 -7.60 19.62
C PRO A 167 0.84 -6.45 19.53
N HIS A 168 2.07 -6.73 19.08
CA HIS A 168 3.14 -5.72 18.93
C HIS A 168 3.26 -5.17 17.51
N GLU A 169 2.46 -5.67 16.57
CA GLU A 169 2.45 -5.24 15.18
C GLU A 169 1.22 -4.39 14.88
N GLN A 170 1.43 -3.24 14.26
CA GLN A 170 0.38 -2.43 13.66
C GLN A 170 0.45 -2.59 12.13
N ALA A 171 -0.63 -3.07 11.52
CA ALA A 171 -0.76 -3.06 10.06
C ALA A 171 -0.65 -1.62 9.54
N LEU A 172 0.03 -1.44 8.40
CA LEU A 172 0.25 -0.15 7.77
C LEU A 172 -0.47 -0.07 6.43
N ILE A 173 -0.95 1.12 6.13
CA ILE A 173 -1.28 1.59 4.79
C ILE A 173 -0.37 2.77 4.46
N TYR A 174 -0.22 3.12 3.19
CA TYR A 174 0.78 4.10 2.80
C TYR A 174 0.20 5.25 2.00
N LYS A 175 0.60 6.49 2.33
CA LYS A 175 0.49 7.60 1.41
C LYS A 175 1.83 7.81 0.75
N VAL A 176 1.88 7.61 -0.57
CA VAL A 176 3.06 7.81 -1.41
C VAL A 176 2.91 9.15 -2.12
N THR A 177 3.81 10.07 -1.87
CA THR A 177 3.86 11.37 -2.53
C THR A 177 5.05 11.43 -3.47
N LYS A 178 4.79 11.70 -4.74
CA LYS A 178 5.80 11.97 -5.77
C LYS A 178 5.63 13.38 -6.32
N ARG A 179 6.70 14.16 -6.33
CA ARG A 179 6.74 15.45 -7.01
C ARG A 179 6.95 15.19 -8.51
N CYS A 180 6.11 15.82 -9.33
CA CYS A 180 6.14 15.74 -10.78
C CYS A 180 6.30 17.16 -11.34
N ARG A 181 6.49 17.29 -12.67
CA ARG A 181 6.61 18.59 -13.33
C ARG A 181 5.44 19.53 -13.04
N ASP A 182 4.22 19.02 -13.12
CA ASP A 182 2.99 19.80 -13.06
C ASP A 182 2.27 19.67 -11.69
N GLY A 183 3.02 19.36 -10.63
CA GLY A 183 2.46 19.24 -9.29
C GLY A 183 2.94 18.00 -8.53
N ALA A 184 2.06 17.41 -7.74
CA ALA A 184 2.39 16.19 -6.99
C ALA A 184 1.28 15.16 -7.09
N VAL A 185 1.65 13.90 -7.31
CA VAL A 185 0.76 12.76 -7.08
C VAL A 185 0.84 12.35 -5.63
N ARG A 186 -0.30 12.21 -4.98
CA ARG A 186 -0.46 11.73 -3.61
C ARG A 186 -1.39 10.52 -3.63
N LEU A 187 -0.78 9.36 -3.73
CA LEU A 187 -1.48 8.07 -3.76
C LEU A 187 -1.71 7.57 -2.33
N LEU A 188 -2.96 7.24 -1.99
CA LEU A 188 -3.26 6.38 -0.86
C LEU A 188 -3.29 4.93 -1.35
N TYR A 189 -2.39 4.09 -0.81
CA TYR A 189 -2.36 2.65 -1.01
C TYR A 189 -2.79 1.98 0.31
N ALA A 190 -3.98 1.39 0.32
CA ALA A 190 -4.63 0.90 1.52
C ALA A 190 -5.13 -0.53 1.32
N THR A 191 -4.25 -1.50 1.52
CA THR A 191 -4.61 -2.92 1.64
C THR A 191 -4.87 -3.26 3.11
N ASP A 192 -5.65 -4.29 3.35
CA ASP A 192 -5.97 -4.84 4.66
C ASP A 192 -6.35 -3.78 5.70
N THR A 193 -7.51 -3.19 5.46
CA THR A 193 -8.08 -2.22 6.39
C THR A 193 -9.61 -2.19 6.28
N SER A 194 -10.32 -2.37 7.37
CA SER A 194 -11.79 -2.34 7.40
C SER A 194 -12.38 -0.92 7.25
N GLY A 195 -11.65 -0.02 6.62
CA GLY A 195 -11.99 1.38 6.47
C GLY A 195 -10.80 2.26 6.84
N LEU A 196 -11.01 3.57 6.88
CA LEU A 196 -9.97 4.52 7.24
C LEU A 196 -10.18 5.00 8.68
N MET A 197 -9.18 4.80 9.54
CA MET A 197 -9.17 5.31 10.91
C MET A 197 -9.14 6.85 10.92
N SER A 198 -9.63 7.48 12.00
CA SER A 198 -9.60 8.94 12.17
C SER A 198 -8.19 9.53 12.01
N THR A 199 -7.18 8.80 12.46
CA THR A 199 -5.76 9.16 12.30
C THR A 199 -5.36 9.29 10.82
N VAL A 200 -5.90 8.41 9.95
CA VAL A 200 -5.64 8.48 8.51
C VAL A 200 -6.24 9.76 7.90
N PHE A 201 -7.44 10.15 8.32
CA PHE A 201 -8.04 11.41 7.87
C PHE A 201 -7.22 12.62 8.32
N PHE A 202 -6.72 12.59 9.56
CA PHE A 202 -5.95 13.71 10.11
C PHE A 202 -4.58 13.87 9.46
N HIS A 203 -3.83 12.80 9.28
CA HIS A 203 -2.46 12.84 8.75
C HIS A 203 -2.38 12.63 7.23
N GLY A 204 -3.19 11.76 6.68
CA GLY A 204 -3.13 11.33 5.28
C GLY A 204 -3.98 12.15 4.33
N CYS A 205 -5.18 12.56 4.75
CA CYS A 205 -6.20 13.18 3.88
C CYS A 205 -6.32 14.69 4.14
N ARG A 206 -5.24 15.43 4.07
CA ARG A 206 -5.17 16.85 4.40
C ARG A 206 -5.64 17.75 3.26
N LYS A 207 -6.31 18.87 3.57
CA LYS A 207 -6.75 19.87 2.57
C LYS A 207 -5.60 20.60 1.88
N ASP A 208 -4.51 20.84 2.60
CA ASP A 208 -3.30 21.49 2.09
C ASP A 208 -2.42 20.54 1.25
N ALA A 209 -2.69 19.25 1.33
CA ALA A 209 -2.03 18.19 0.56
C ALA A 209 -3.03 17.08 0.20
N PRO A 210 -4.05 17.36 -0.63
CA PRO A 210 -5.14 16.44 -0.92
C PRO A 210 -4.65 15.19 -1.64
N LEU A 211 -5.32 14.07 -1.41
CA LEU A 211 -5.11 12.85 -2.19
C LEU A 211 -5.48 13.10 -3.65
N THR A 212 -4.71 12.55 -4.57
CA THR A 212 -4.95 12.63 -6.02
C THR A 212 -5.17 11.27 -6.66
N ALA A 213 -4.84 10.20 -5.94
CA ALA A 213 -4.98 8.82 -6.41
C ALA A 213 -5.28 7.90 -5.21
N VAL A 214 -6.05 6.84 -5.46
CA VAL A 214 -6.42 5.88 -4.43
C VAL A 214 -6.40 4.46 -4.98
N ILE A 215 -5.77 3.58 -4.23
CA ILE A 215 -5.85 2.13 -4.35
C ILE A 215 -6.27 1.63 -2.97
N MET A 216 -7.38 0.92 -2.89
CA MET A 216 -7.90 0.41 -1.62
C MET A 216 -8.39 -1.02 -1.77
N GLU A 217 -8.34 -1.79 -0.69
CA GLU A 217 -8.83 -3.15 -0.69
C GLU A 217 -10.34 -3.26 -0.87
N SER A 218 -10.78 -4.41 -1.38
CA SER A 218 -12.17 -4.84 -1.38
C SER A 218 -12.24 -6.37 -1.26
N THR A 219 -11.88 -6.86 -0.08
CA THR A 219 -11.91 -8.29 0.24
C THR A 219 -13.32 -8.75 0.51
N GLY A 220 -14.12 -7.88 1.13
CA GLY A 220 -15.49 -8.17 1.52
C GLY A 220 -16.52 -7.97 0.41
N ASN A 221 -17.69 -8.63 0.54
CA ASN A 221 -18.77 -8.64 -0.43
C ASN A 221 -19.38 -7.25 -0.66
N PRO A 222 -19.46 -6.77 -1.90
CA PRO A 222 -20.09 -5.48 -2.20
C PRO A 222 -21.60 -5.46 -1.88
N VAL A 223 -22.21 -6.64 -1.77
CA VAL A 223 -23.68 -6.80 -1.58
C VAL A 223 -24.04 -7.17 -0.15
N GLN A 224 -23.08 -7.43 0.73
CA GLN A 224 -23.37 -7.72 2.12
C GLN A 224 -23.96 -6.48 2.81
N LYS A 225 -25.28 -6.45 2.88
CA LYS A 225 -26.07 -5.55 3.73
C LYS A 225 -25.93 -5.94 5.20
N PHE A 226 -24.72 -6.14 5.69
CA PHE A 226 -24.52 -6.36 7.10
C PHE A 226 -24.29 -5.03 7.80
N GLY A 227 -25.18 -4.71 8.70
CA GLY A 227 -24.97 -3.71 9.74
C GLY A 227 -23.89 -4.13 10.74
N GLY A 228 -23.00 -5.05 10.37
CA GLY A 228 -21.82 -5.45 11.12
C GLY A 228 -20.58 -4.92 10.43
N MET A 229 -19.78 -4.11 11.14
CA MET A 229 -18.43 -3.75 10.68
C MET A 229 -17.65 -5.04 10.44
N ASN A 230 -17.15 -5.25 9.23
CA ASN A 230 -16.07 -6.18 9.03
C ASN A 230 -14.85 -5.57 9.73
N ILE A 231 -14.40 -6.18 10.80
CA ILE A 231 -13.33 -5.63 11.65
C ILE A 231 -11.92 -5.75 11.02
N SER A 232 -11.81 -6.38 9.86
CA SER A 232 -10.51 -6.66 9.23
C SER A 232 -10.41 -6.16 7.80
N HIS A 233 -11.51 -6.08 7.06
CA HIS A 233 -11.49 -5.78 5.63
C HIS A 233 -12.63 -4.85 5.19
N SER A 234 -12.40 -4.14 4.10
CA SER A 234 -13.38 -3.27 3.45
C SER A 234 -14.18 -4.00 2.38
N THR A 235 -15.33 -3.41 2.04
CA THR A 235 -16.15 -3.78 0.87
C THR A 235 -16.12 -2.66 -0.16
N ALA A 236 -16.51 -2.94 -1.41
CA ALA A 236 -16.67 -1.89 -2.42
C ALA A 236 -17.66 -0.81 -1.98
N SER A 237 -18.72 -1.17 -1.23
CA SER A 237 -19.65 -0.22 -0.64
C SER A 237 -18.96 0.68 0.38
N THR A 238 -18.18 0.12 1.29
CA THR A 238 -17.40 0.90 2.27
C THR A 238 -16.46 1.89 1.58
N VAL A 239 -15.73 1.43 0.56
CA VAL A 239 -14.83 2.27 -0.23
C VAL A 239 -15.60 3.38 -0.94
N ASN A 240 -16.74 3.05 -1.56
CA ASN A 240 -17.61 4.04 -2.19
C ASN A 240 -18.05 5.12 -1.19
N ASP A 241 -18.51 4.74 -0.01
CA ASP A 241 -18.98 5.67 1.02
C ASP A 241 -17.85 6.59 1.50
N ILE A 242 -16.63 6.06 1.67
CA ILE A 242 -15.47 6.86 2.03
C ILE A 242 -15.23 7.97 0.98
N PHE A 243 -15.18 7.63 -0.31
CA PHE A 243 -14.78 8.56 -1.36
C PHE A 243 -15.93 9.38 -1.95
N THR A 244 -17.17 8.99 -1.76
CA THR A 244 -18.35 9.78 -2.18
C THR A 244 -18.95 10.62 -1.07
N THR A 245 -18.78 10.22 0.19
CA THR A 245 -19.38 10.89 1.35
C THR A 245 -18.36 11.68 2.16
N TYR A 246 -17.30 11.03 2.61
CA TYR A 246 -16.31 11.65 3.51
C TYR A 246 -15.22 12.43 2.77
N LEU A 247 -14.63 11.86 1.73
CA LEU A 247 -13.59 12.47 0.92
C LEU A 247 -14.12 13.04 -0.40
N LYS A 248 -15.41 13.31 -0.48
CA LYS A 248 -16.12 13.78 -1.65
C LYS A 248 -15.33 14.84 -2.42
N PRO A 249 -15.23 14.73 -3.77
CA PRO A 249 -14.63 15.75 -4.61
C PRO A 249 -15.17 17.15 -4.29
N GLY A 250 -14.30 18.15 -4.24
CA GLY A 250 -14.67 19.53 -3.85
C GLY A 250 -14.65 19.83 -2.36
N LYS A 251 -14.48 18.84 -1.48
CA LYS A 251 -14.24 19.05 -0.04
C LYS A 251 -12.79 19.37 0.31
N GLY A 252 -11.86 19.29 -0.66
CA GLY A 252 -10.45 19.65 -0.52
C GLY A 252 -9.55 18.58 0.08
N HIS A 253 -10.08 17.42 0.50
CA HIS A 253 -9.28 16.30 1.02
C HIS A 253 -8.86 15.30 -0.05
N TYR A 254 -9.67 15.20 -1.12
CA TYR A 254 -9.46 14.33 -2.24
C TYR A 254 -9.79 15.08 -3.53
N MET A 255 -8.85 15.08 -4.45
CA MET A 255 -8.97 15.71 -5.77
C MET A 255 -8.70 14.67 -6.84
N PRO A 256 -9.71 13.87 -7.23
CA PRO A 256 -9.53 12.86 -8.26
C PRO A 256 -9.25 13.55 -9.59
N ASN A 257 -8.40 12.94 -10.38
CA ASN A 257 -8.25 13.33 -11.77
C ASN A 257 -9.53 12.95 -12.54
N PRO A 258 -10.01 13.82 -13.45
CA PRO A 258 -11.16 13.51 -14.27
C PRO A 258 -10.98 12.17 -15.01
N GLY A 259 -11.95 11.28 -14.88
CA GLY A 259 -11.93 9.96 -15.51
C GLY A 259 -11.03 8.90 -14.84
N GLN A 260 -10.34 9.23 -13.76
CA GLN A 260 -9.53 8.26 -13.03
C GLN A 260 -10.31 7.67 -11.84
N PRO A 261 -10.57 6.35 -11.82
CA PRO A 261 -11.33 5.72 -10.74
C PRO A 261 -10.47 5.51 -9.48
N VAL A 262 -11.15 5.23 -8.36
CA VAL A 262 -10.53 4.52 -7.23
C VAL A 262 -10.34 3.07 -7.63
N TYR A 263 -9.12 2.56 -7.54
CA TYR A 263 -8.83 1.17 -7.87
C TYR A 263 -9.02 0.29 -6.64
N LEU A 264 -9.75 -0.82 -6.82
CA LEU A 264 -9.95 -1.84 -5.81
C LEU A 264 -8.95 -2.96 -6.02
N THR A 265 -8.22 -3.32 -4.96
CA THR A 265 -7.27 -4.44 -4.92
C THR A 265 -7.56 -5.36 -3.75
N HIS A 266 -6.73 -6.35 -3.49
CA HIS A 266 -6.91 -7.32 -2.41
C HIS A 266 -8.31 -7.96 -2.42
N ILE A 267 -8.68 -8.47 -3.60
CA ILE A 267 -10.03 -8.94 -3.89
C ILE A 267 -10.22 -10.33 -3.30
N GLY A 268 -11.28 -10.52 -2.49
CA GLY A 268 -11.61 -11.81 -1.89
C GLY A 268 -12.19 -12.82 -2.88
N TYR A 269 -11.77 -14.08 -2.77
CA TYR A 269 -12.22 -15.18 -3.64
C TYR A 269 -13.73 -15.49 -3.48
N TYR A 270 -14.19 -15.55 -2.24
CA TYR A 270 -15.55 -16.03 -1.94
C TYR A 270 -16.66 -15.15 -2.48
N GLU A 271 -16.34 -13.91 -2.78
CA GLU A 271 -17.34 -12.90 -3.08
C GLU A 271 -17.37 -12.52 -4.55
N TRP A 272 -16.22 -12.64 -5.20
CA TRP A 272 -16.02 -12.21 -6.56
C TRP A 272 -15.83 -13.37 -7.54
N GLY A 273 -15.57 -14.58 -7.06
CA GLY A 273 -15.20 -15.75 -7.87
C GLY A 273 -16.26 -16.26 -8.85
N GLN A 274 -17.53 -15.83 -8.71
CA GLN A 274 -18.64 -16.31 -9.54
C GLN A 274 -19.39 -15.20 -10.30
N ARG A 275 -18.92 -13.96 -10.23
CA ARG A 275 -19.64 -12.82 -10.84
C ARG A 275 -18.75 -12.12 -11.87
N THR A 276 -19.37 -11.67 -12.96
CA THR A 276 -18.79 -10.71 -13.89
C THR A 276 -18.64 -9.36 -13.17
N PHE A 277 -17.41 -9.05 -12.78
CA PHE A 277 -17.06 -8.06 -11.79
C PHE A 277 -17.43 -6.61 -12.12
N ASP A 278 -17.50 -6.24 -13.41
CA ASP A 278 -17.64 -4.82 -13.81
C ASP A 278 -19.06 -4.30 -13.73
N GLU A 279 -20.08 -5.17 -13.75
CA GLU A 279 -21.48 -4.77 -13.87
C GLU A 279 -22.14 -4.28 -12.58
N GLN A 280 -21.50 -4.47 -11.41
CA GLN A 280 -22.11 -4.16 -10.11
C GLN A 280 -21.32 -3.17 -9.25
N LEU A 281 -20.24 -2.61 -9.77
CA LEU A 281 -19.46 -1.63 -9.02
C LEU A 281 -20.13 -0.27 -9.02
N PRO A 282 -20.12 0.44 -7.88
CA PRO A 282 -20.49 1.85 -7.86
C PRO A 282 -19.66 2.66 -8.86
N ALA A 283 -20.30 3.65 -9.49
CA ALA A 283 -19.62 4.55 -10.40
C ALA A 283 -18.40 5.21 -9.74
N GLY A 284 -17.27 5.21 -10.43
CA GLY A 284 -16.00 5.75 -9.90
C GLY A 284 -15.10 4.73 -9.21
N LEU A 285 -15.52 3.46 -9.08
CA LEU A 285 -14.67 2.36 -8.65
C LEU A 285 -14.30 1.46 -9.83
N LYS A 286 -13.12 0.87 -9.81
CA LYS A 286 -12.66 -0.10 -10.79
C LYS A 286 -11.83 -1.19 -10.12
N LEU A 287 -12.05 -2.44 -10.52
CA LEU A 287 -11.20 -3.54 -10.06
C LEU A 287 -9.82 -3.45 -10.70
N ALA A 288 -8.79 -3.56 -9.86
CA ALA A 288 -7.47 -3.90 -10.35
C ALA A 288 -7.43 -5.36 -10.79
N HIS A 289 -6.52 -5.68 -11.69
CA HIS A 289 -6.19 -7.04 -12.08
C HIS A 289 -4.68 -7.21 -12.16
N ASP A 290 -4.21 -8.43 -12.10
CA ASP A 290 -2.79 -8.76 -12.22
C ASP A 290 -2.26 -8.25 -13.56
N GLY A 291 -1.14 -7.53 -13.53
CA GLY A 291 -0.51 -6.92 -14.69
C GLY A 291 -1.10 -5.56 -15.11
N LEU A 292 -2.15 -5.06 -14.46
CA LEU A 292 -2.66 -3.72 -14.74
C LEU A 292 -1.59 -2.66 -14.44
N GLU A 293 -1.41 -1.75 -15.38
CA GLU A 293 -0.53 -0.58 -15.22
C GLU A 293 -1.36 0.70 -15.24
N VAL A 294 -1.08 1.59 -14.31
CA VAL A 294 -1.77 2.87 -14.17
C VAL A 294 -0.75 3.98 -13.99
N LEU A 295 -0.85 5.03 -14.79
CA LEU A 295 -0.11 6.27 -14.57
C LEU A 295 -1.04 7.28 -13.88
N PHE A 296 -0.81 7.50 -12.60
CA PHE A 296 -1.49 8.56 -11.85
C PHE A 296 -0.82 9.90 -12.12
N ARG A 297 -1.58 10.89 -12.55
CA ARG A 297 -1.09 12.25 -12.84
C ARG A 297 -1.42 13.22 -11.71
N PRO A 298 -0.70 14.33 -11.55
CA PRO A 298 -1.10 15.43 -10.66
C PRO A 298 -2.51 15.92 -11.01
N SER A 299 -3.28 16.37 -10.00
CA SER A 299 -4.58 16.99 -10.23
C SER A 299 -4.40 18.35 -10.91
N GLY A 300 -5.08 18.57 -12.02
CA GLY A 300 -5.02 19.83 -12.78
C GLY A 300 -3.96 19.86 -13.89
N ALA A 301 -3.33 18.70 -14.17
CA ALA A 301 -2.47 18.53 -15.34
C ALA A 301 -3.28 18.16 -16.58
#